data_30a1d44d5bd73a96e5826df6a99e8333
#
_entry.id   30a1d44d5bd73a96e5826df6a99e8333
#
_cell.length_a   1.000
_cell.length_b   1.000
_cell.length_c   1.000
_cell.angle_alpha   90.00
_cell.angle_beta   90.00
_cell.angle_gamma   90.00
#
_symmetry.space_group_name_H-M   'P 1'
#
loop_
_entity.id
_entity.type
_entity.pdbx_description
1 polymer ?
#
loop_
_entity_poly.entity_id
_entity_poly.type
_entity_poly.pdbx_seq_one_letter_code
_entity_poly.pdbx_strand_id
1 'polypeptide(L)'
;QLKVEKREERKQLEVKKEKLKKVKPKKEKLKKEKVRKPKKERIKKERPEKQTERKPQPKKTGNSRKAAKDKGMGLRGIQVKLIGAFMIPVILFVIIGFMIYSKCSTTLNSTYEASANTSVGTLEEYLGLGFENIELMATRLSINSAITSYYTGSEVKSESMLMDTKVALSNESTADKFIDHIIVCAKSGTACSEKGAIRGDVYNAFVESEEGKNVESEIGMGSMWISSHPAIDEVTGYDSDEYALSLVTVLKNNSNKSVGYIIIDVKTSFIQDILDNAQISDNSIKGFVLEDGSQVLSGDSDIKFTDTDFYQEALAGENLQGSKEVSYEGADYLFTYSRI
;
A
#
# COMPACT_ATOMS: atom_id res chain seq x y z
N GLN A 1 -39.52 18.82 -16.77
CA GLN A 1 -38.08 18.67 -16.86
C GLN A 1 -37.61 17.37 -16.16
N LEU A 2 -37.96 17.11 -14.91
CA LEU A 2 -37.55 15.89 -14.15
C LEU A 2 -37.93 14.55 -14.82
N LYS A 3 -38.97 14.48 -15.63
CA LYS A 3 -39.37 13.25 -16.35
C LYS A 3 -38.52 12.96 -17.58
N VAL A 4 -37.94 13.98 -18.19
CA VAL A 4 -37.06 13.84 -19.36
C VAL A 4 -35.68 13.37 -18.93
N GLU A 5 -35.18 13.98 -17.86
CA GLU A 5 -33.85 13.63 -17.26
C GLU A 5 -33.79 12.17 -16.81
N LYS A 6 -34.79 11.68 -16.08
CA LYS A 6 -34.85 10.23 -15.70
C LYS A 6 -34.98 9.27 -16.89
N ARG A 7 -35.44 9.75 -18.04
CA ARG A 7 -35.53 8.93 -19.25
C ARG A 7 -34.20 8.84 -19.98
N GLU A 8 -33.39 9.89 -19.91
CA GLU A 8 -32.04 9.90 -20.48
C GLU A 8 -31.06 9.10 -19.65
N GLU A 9 -31.12 9.17 -18.31
CA GLU A 9 -30.33 8.32 -17.42
C GLU A 9 -30.60 6.83 -17.64
N ARG A 10 -31.86 6.43 -17.79
CA ARG A 10 -32.21 5.03 -18.09
C ARG A 10 -31.63 4.56 -19.42
N LYS A 11 -31.63 5.42 -20.46
CA LYS A 11 -31.02 5.08 -21.76
C LYS A 11 -29.50 4.94 -21.66
N GLN A 12 -28.83 5.80 -20.87
CA GLN A 12 -27.39 5.70 -20.67
C GLN A 12 -27.01 4.43 -19.88
N LEU A 13 -27.82 4.04 -18.88
CA LEU A 13 -27.62 2.78 -18.14
C LEU A 13 -27.82 1.54 -19.01
N GLU A 14 -28.78 1.53 -19.94
CA GLU A 14 -28.97 0.43 -20.88
C GLU A 14 -27.81 0.30 -21.87
N VAL A 15 -27.32 1.41 -22.40
CA VAL A 15 -26.16 1.44 -23.30
C VAL A 15 -24.89 0.95 -22.57
N LYS A 16 -24.73 1.30 -21.30
CA LYS A 16 -23.60 0.85 -20.49
C LYS A 16 -23.67 -0.66 -20.17
N LYS A 17 -24.87 -1.19 -19.93
CA LYS A 17 -25.10 -2.65 -19.74
C LYS A 17 -24.87 -3.44 -21.04
N GLU A 18 -25.20 -2.88 -22.19
CA GLU A 18 -24.95 -3.55 -23.48
C GLU A 18 -23.48 -3.59 -23.87
N LYS A 19 -22.73 -2.52 -23.56
CA LYS A 19 -21.25 -2.48 -23.71
C LYS A 19 -20.56 -3.50 -22.81
N LEU A 20 -21.01 -3.67 -21.56
CA LEU A 20 -20.49 -4.66 -20.62
C LEU A 20 -20.77 -6.11 -21.04
N LYS A 21 -21.91 -6.38 -21.69
CA LYS A 21 -22.22 -7.72 -22.23
C LYS A 21 -21.35 -8.09 -23.43
N LYS A 22 -20.90 -7.14 -24.22
CA LYS A 22 -20.02 -7.35 -25.42
C LYS A 22 -18.54 -7.57 -25.06
N VAL A 23 -18.11 -7.21 -23.83
CA VAL A 23 -16.72 -7.35 -23.37
C VAL A 23 -16.44 -8.73 -22.75
N LYS A 24 -17.44 -9.43 -22.21
CA LYS A 24 -17.27 -10.75 -21.56
C LYS A 24 -16.79 -11.91 -22.46
N PRO A 25 -17.19 -12.05 -23.73
CA PRO A 25 -16.74 -13.21 -24.53
C PRO A 25 -15.30 -13.12 -25.05
N LYS A 26 -14.66 -11.95 -25.00
CA LYS A 26 -13.28 -11.78 -25.52
C LYS A 26 -12.20 -12.24 -24.53
N LYS A 27 -12.48 -12.23 -23.20
CA LYS A 27 -11.53 -12.70 -22.17
C LYS A 27 -11.47 -14.23 -22.05
N GLU A 28 -12.52 -14.93 -22.43
CA GLU A 28 -12.56 -16.40 -22.33
C GLU A 28 -11.84 -17.10 -23.50
N LYS A 29 -11.78 -16.48 -24.69
CA LYS A 29 -11.04 -17.03 -25.84
C LYS A 29 -9.52 -16.90 -25.72
N LEU A 30 -9.00 -15.93 -24.97
CA LEU A 30 -7.55 -15.78 -24.77
C LEU A 30 -6.94 -16.76 -23.75
N LYS A 31 -7.74 -17.41 -22.91
CA LYS A 31 -7.27 -18.39 -21.91
C LYS A 31 -7.07 -19.81 -22.45
N LYS A 32 -7.59 -20.15 -23.62
CA LYS A 32 -7.49 -21.51 -24.20
C LYS A 32 -6.33 -21.72 -25.18
N GLU A 33 -5.56 -20.69 -25.50
CA GLU A 33 -4.50 -20.78 -26.55
C GLU A 33 -3.06 -20.88 -26.00
N LYS A 34 -2.86 -21.00 -24.70
CA LYS A 34 -1.51 -21.02 -24.07
C LYS A 34 -1.14 -22.31 -23.33
N VAL A 35 -1.57 -23.46 -23.84
CA VAL A 35 -1.01 -24.74 -23.35
C VAL A 35 -0.68 -25.65 -24.53
N ARG A 36 0.40 -25.36 -25.25
CA ARG A 36 1.14 -26.34 -26.05
C ARG A 36 2.59 -26.39 -25.56
N LYS A 37 2.93 -27.50 -24.89
CA LYS A 37 4.28 -27.81 -24.42
C LYS A 37 5.23 -28.03 -25.60
N PRO A 38 6.48 -27.55 -25.57
CA PRO A 38 7.45 -27.88 -26.57
C PRO A 38 7.98 -29.32 -26.39
N LYS A 39 8.10 -30.03 -27.52
CA LYS A 39 8.71 -31.36 -27.66
C LYS A 39 10.19 -31.32 -27.26
N LYS A 40 10.62 -32.20 -26.38
CA LYS A 40 12.04 -32.46 -26.08
C LYS A 40 12.69 -33.18 -27.28
N GLU A 41 13.65 -32.56 -27.89
CA GLU A 41 14.58 -33.22 -28.80
C GLU A 41 15.52 -34.16 -28.05
N ARG A 42 15.62 -35.41 -28.50
CA ARG A 42 16.53 -36.41 -28.02
C ARG A 42 17.88 -36.21 -28.70
N ILE A 43 18.89 -35.79 -27.92
CA ILE A 43 20.29 -35.84 -28.38
C ILE A 43 20.79 -37.29 -28.28
N LYS A 44 21.14 -37.88 -29.45
CA LYS A 44 21.87 -39.14 -29.56
C LYS A 44 23.30 -38.92 -29.04
N LYS A 45 23.69 -39.62 -28.01
CA LYS A 45 25.09 -39.76 -27.67
C LYS A 45 25.65 -40.99 -28.37
N GLU A 46 26.65 -40.75 -29.18
CA GLU A 46 27.49 -41.76 -29.81
C GLU A 46 28.35 -42.53 -28.80
N ARG A 47 28.52 -43.81 -29.06
CA ARG A 47 29.26 -44.78 -28.25
C ARG A 47 30.63 -44.99 -28.89
N PRO A 48 31.75 -44.86 -28.20
CA PRO A 48 33.04 -45.22 -28.79
C PRO A 48 33.25 -46.73 -28.73
N GLU A 49 33.84 -47.22 -29.86
CA GLU A 49 34.22 -48.60 -30.15
C GLU A 49 35.29 -49.13 -29.20
N LYS A 50 35.12 -50.37 -28.78
CA LYS A 50 36.17 -51.15 -28.12
C LYS A 50 36.91 -52.01 -29.12
N GLN A 51 38.19 -51.74 -29.32
CA GLN A 51 39.13 -52.63 -29.98
C GLN A 51 39.42 -53.88 -29.15
N THR A 52 39.37 -55.00 -29.87
CA THR A 52 39.69 -56.34 -29.40
C THR A 52 41.20 -56.62 -29.55
N GLU A 53 41.84 -57.11 -28.52
CA GLU A 53 43.07 -57.87 -28.68
C GLU A 53 42.99 -59.19 -27.88
N ARG A 54 43.47 -60.26 -28.60
CA ARG A 54 43.37 -61.67 -28.21
C ARG A 54 44.72 -62.20 -27.62
N LYS A 55 44.57 -63.03 -26.56
CA LYS A 55 45.29 -64.27 -26.20
C LYS A 55 46.67 -64.13 -25.58
N PRO A 56 47.21 -65.21 -24.88
CA PRO A 56 46.65 -66.55 -24.70
C PRO A 56 46.75 -67.10 -23.24
N GLN A 57 46.09 -68.24 -23.03
CA GLN A 57 46.16 -69.09 -21.85
C GLN A 57 47.53 -69.78 -21.72
N PRO A 58 47.94 -70.29 -20.49
CA PRO A 58 48.14 -71.72 -20.35
C PRO A 58 47.47 -72.35 -19.10
N LYS A 59 47.31 -73.66 -19.26
CA LYS A 59 46.80 -74.67 -18.34
C LYS A 59 47.70 -74.91 -17.14
N LYS A 60 47.20 -75.25 -15.99
CA LYS A 60 47.29 -76.58 -15.29
C LYS A 60 47.09 -76.48 -13.78
N THR A 61 46.13 -77.24 -13.30
CA THR A 61 46.22 -78.29 -12.23
C THR A 61 46.65 -77.86 -10.85
N GLY A 62 45.76 -78.13 -9.88
CA GLY A 62 46.10 -78.19 -8.46
C GLY A 62 44.82 -78.36 -7.61
N ASN A 63 44.48 -79.62 -7.35
CA ASN A 63 43.54 -80.03 -6.33
C ASN A 63 43.93 -79.46 -4.98
N SER A 64 43.07 -78.77 -4.33
CA SER A 64 43.08 -78.63 -2.88
C SER A 64 41.68 -78.43 -2.36
N ARG A 65 41.13 -79.46 -1.76
CA ARG A 65 39.94 -79.43 -0.92
C ARG A 65 40.22 -78.45 0.20
N LYS A 66 39.53 -77.31 0.16
CA LYS A 66 39.29 -76.43 1.33
C LYS A 66 37.88 -76.47 1.69
N ALA A 67 37.64 -76.90 2.92
CA ALA A 67 36.36 -77.00 3.61
C ALA A 67 35.53 -75.78 3.38
N ALA A 68 34.29 -75.98 2.98
CA ALA A 68 33.23 -74.97 3.05
C ALA A 68 33.07 -74.53 4.52
N LYS A 69 33.63 -73.40 4.85
CA LYS A 69 33.32 -72.71 6.10
C LYS A 69 31.97 -72.19 5.94
N ASP A 70 31.02 -72.94 6.40
CA ASP A 70 29.61 -72.53 6.57
C ASP A 70 29.63 -71.32 7.49
N LYS A 71 29.67 -70.10 6.90
CA LYS A 71 29.46 -68.90 7.63
C LYS A 71 27.96 -68.86 7.93
N GLY A 72 27.62 -69.44 9.07
CA GLY A 72 26.34 -69.26 9.69
C GLY A 72 25.93 -67.79 9.56
N MET A 73 24.96 -67.56 8.73
CA MET A 73 24.30 -66.26 8.61
C MET A 73 23.55 -66.08 9.91
N GLY A 74 24.32 -65.68 10.93
CA GLY A 74 23.85 -65.58 12.30
C GLY A 74 22.58 -64.74 12.36
N LEU A 75 21.75 -65.00 13.30
CA LEU A 75 20.52 -64.26 13.66
C LEU A 75 20.65 -62.74 13.54
N ARG A 76 21.89 -62.18 13.76
CA ARG A 76 22.24 -60.77 13.52
C ARG A 76 22.05 -60.33 12.04
N GLY A 77 22.37 -61.17 11.06
CA GLY A 77 22.22 -60.82 9.65
C GLY A 77 20.74 -60.73 9.21
N ILE A 78 19.87 -61.54 9.78
CA ILE A 78 18.43 -61.52 9.53
C ILE A 78 17.80 -60.33 10.23
N GLN A 79 18.19 -60.03 11.47
CA GLN A 79 17.73 -58.88 12.22
C GLN A 79 18.11 -57.55 11.52
N VAL A 80 19.36 -57.42 11.03
CA VAL A 80 19.79 -56.22 10.30
C VAL A 80 18.99 -56.04 8.99
N LYS A 81 18.72 -57.13 8.26
CA LYS A 81 17.89 -57.08 7.05
C LYS A 81 16.44 -56.72 7.36
N LEU A 82 15.89 -57.26 8.45
CA LEU A 82 14.55 -56.94 8.89
C LEU A 82 14.41 -55.47 9.34
N ILE A 83 15.34 -55.00 10.16
CA ILE A 83 15.40 -53.59 10.59
C ILE A 83 15.58 -52.66 9.37
N GLY A 84 16.48 -53.02 8.41
CA GLY A 84 16.62 -52.23 7.19
C GLY A 84 15.35 -52.17 6.35
N ALA A 85 14.61 -53.29 6.24
CA ALA A 85 13.36 -53.32 5.51
C ALA A 85 12.26 -52.44 6.14
N PHE A 86 12.22 -52.29 7.46
CA PHE A 86 11.32 -51.40 8.15
C PHE A 86 11.83 -49.94 8.17
N MET A 87 13.12 -49.70 8.22
CA MET A 87 13.69 -48.35 8.24
C MET A 87 13.52 -47.61 6.89
N ILE A 88 13.60 -48.33 5.76
CA ILE A 88 13.44 -47.71 4.44
C ILE A 88 12.11 -46.99 4.29
N PRO A 89 10.92 -47.57 4.56
CA PRO A 89 9.65 -46.88 4.53
C PRO A 89 9.61 -45.68 5.50
N VAL A 90 10.12 -45.83 6.71
CA VAL A 90 10.17 -44.75 7.71
C VAL A 90 10.97 -43.55 7.20
N ILE A 91 12.17 -43.79 6.69
CA ILE A 91 13.02 -42.75 6.10
C ILE A 91 12.27 -42.08 4.92
N LEU A 92 11.64 -42.88 4.08
CA LEU A 92 10.90 -42.36 2.93
C LEU A 92 9.72 -41.45 3.37
N PHE A 93 8.98 -41.86 4.42
CA PHE A 93 7.92 -41.02 4.99
C PHE A 93 8.48 -39.72 5.60
N VAL A 94 9.62 -39.74 6.28
CA VAL A 94 10.27 -38.54 6.81
C VAL A 94 10.68 -37.61 5.67
N ILE A 95 11.26 -38.12 4.60
CA ILE A 95 11.68 -37.34 3.43
C ILE A 95 10.43 -36.71 2.75
N ILE A 96 9.39 -37.49 2.54
CA ILE A 96 8.13 -36.99 1.94
C ILE A 96 7.51 -35.92 2.85
N GLY A 97 7.44 -36.18 4.17
CA GLY A 97 6.93 -35.22 5.15
C GLY A 97 7.71 -33.90 5.13
N PHE A 98 9.03 -33.97 5.09
CA PHE A 98 9.87 -32.80 4.97
C PHE A 98 9.67 -32.02 3.65
N MET A 99 9.55 -32.75 2.53
CA MET A 99 9.25 -32.13 1.23
C MET A 99 7.88 -31.45 1.19
N ILE A 100 6.87 -32.07 1.78
CA ILE A 100 5.53 -31.48 1.88
C ILE A 100 5.56 -30.25 2.79
N TYR A 101 6.20 -30.36 3.97
CA TYR A 101 6.33 -29.25 4.90
C TYR A 101 7.04 -28.05 4.25
N SER A 102 8.18 -28.28 3.60
CA SER A 102 8.93 -27.24 2.92
C SER A 102 8.11 -26.57 1.81
N LYS A 103 7.41 -27.36 0.99
CA LYS A 103 6.54 -26.80 -0.06
C LYS A 103 5.33 -26.05 0.51
N CYS A 104 4.68 -26.59 1.55
CA CYS A 104 3.57 -25.90 2.22
C CYS A 104 4.03 -24.58 2.83
N SER A 105 5.16 -24.55 3.53
CA SER A 105 5.72 -23.34 4.14
C SER A 105 5.99 -22.27 3.08
N THR A 106 6.69 -22.63 1.98
CA THR A 106 6.98 -21.68 0.90
C THR A 106 5.71 -21.15 0.22
N THR A 107 4.72 -22.03 -0.01
CA THR A 107 3.45 -21.61 -0.63
C THR A 107 2.64 -20.72 0.31
N LEU A 108 2.66 -21.02 1.61
CA LEU A 108 1.97 -20.22 2.62
C LEU A 108 2.57 -18.81 2.69
N ASN A 109 3.92 -18.71 2.80
CA ASN A 109 4.61 -17.42 2.84
C ASN A 109 4.32 -16.59 1.57
N SER A 110 4.41 -17.19 0.38
CA SER A 110 4.10 -16.46 -0.86
C SER A 110 2.62 -16.03 -0.96
N THR A 111 1.71 -16.79 -0.35
CA THR A 111 0.29 -16.42 -0.31
C THR A 111 0.05 -15.26 0.67
N TYR A 112 0.71 -15.29 1.84
CA TYR A 112 0.64 -14.19 2.80
C TYR A 112 1.24 -12.92 2.23
N GLU A 113 2.40 -13.01 1.59
CA GLU A 113 3.05 -11.88 0.92
C GLU A 113 2.15 -11.26 -0.17
N ALA A 114 1.57 -12.09 -1.03
CA ALA A 114 0.65 -11.61 -2.06
C ALA A 114 -0.62 -10.99 -1.47
N SER A 115 -1.15 -11.55 -0.37
CA SER A 115 -2.31 -11.00 0.33
C SER A 115 -1.99 -9.67 1.00
N ALA A 116 -0.84 -9.57 1.69
CA ALA A 116 -0.40 -8.34 2.33
C ALA A 116 -0.18 -7.22 1.31
N ASN A 117 0.53 -7.51 0.21
CA ASN A 117 0.74 -6.55 -0.88
C ASN A 117 -0.59 -6.08 -1.49
N THR A 118 -1.55 -6.99 -1.68
CA THR A 118 -2.87 -6.62 -2.20
C THR A 118 -3.62 -5.73 -1.21
N SER A 119 -3.55 -6.02 0.08
CA SER A 119 -4.24 -5.23 1.11
C SER A 119 -3.62 -3.85 1.25
N VAL A 120 -2.29 -3.74 1.27
CA VAL A 120 -1.58 -2.46 1.32
C VAL A 120 -1.86 -1.64 0.06
N GLY A 121 -1.82 -2.24 -1.13
CA GLY A 121 -2.19 -1.55 -2.37
C GLY A 121 -3.65 -1.08 -2.40
N THR A 122 -4.58 -1.82 -1.77
CA THR A 122 -5.97 -1.37 -1.63
C THR A 122 -6.09 -0.17 -0.67
N LEU A 123 -5.30 -0.16 0.41
CA LEU A 123 -5.23 0.98 1.33
C LEU A 123 -4.66 2.23 0.64
N GLU A 124 -3.58 2.06 -0.11
CA GLU A 124 -2.99 3.14 -0.93
C GLU A 124 -4.03 3.73 -1.89
N GLU A 125 -4.71 2.88 -2.69
CA GLU A 125 -5.72 3.33 -3.63
C GLU A 125 -6.86 4.08 -2.92
N TYR A 126 -7.32 3.57 -1.76
CA TYR A 126 -8.40 4.21 -1.01
C TYR A 126 -8.01 5.56 -0.41
N LEU A 127 -6.82 5.65 0.20
CA LEU A 127 -6.30 6.91 0.75
C LEU A 127 -5.99 7.90 -0.39
N GLY A 128 -5.37 7.44 -1.47
CA GLY A 128 -5.07 8.26 -2.65
C GLY A 128 -6.33 8.89 -3.26
N LEU A 129 -7.41 8.11 -3.43
CA LEU A 129 -8.70 8.63 -3.88
C LEU A 129 -9.29 9.66 -2.90
N GLY A 130 -9.09 9.46 -1.59
CA GLY A 130 -9.50 10.42 -0.57
C GLY A 130 -8.75 11.74 -0.70
N PHE A 131 -7.44 11.68 -0.86
CA PHE A 131 -6.60 12.86 -1.02
C PHE A 131 -6.90 13.60 -2.34
N GLU A 132 -7.09 12.88 -3.45
CA GLU A 132 -7.53 13.47 -4.72
C GLU A 132 -8.88 14.22 -4.57
N ASN A 133 -9.83 13.62 -3.84
CA ASN A 133 -11.11 14.29 -3.57
C ASN A 133 -10.95 15.58 -2.77
N ILE A 134 -10.03 15.61 -1.78
CA ILE A 134 -9.71 16.82 -1.01
C ILE A 134 -9.07 17.89 -1.91
N GLU A 135 -8.17 17.53 -2.81
CA GLU A 135 -7.59 18.46 -3.80
C GLU A 135 -8.64 19.05 -4.74
N LEU A 136 -9.56 18.23 -5.20
CA LEU A 136 -10.70 18.69 -6.01
C LEU A 136 -11.60 19.63 -5.20
N MET A 137 -11.82 19.34 -3.92
CA MET A 137 -12.59 20.21 -3.02
C MET A 137 -11.88 21.55 -2.82
N ALA A 138 -10.58 21.56 -2.53
CA ALA A 138 -9.78 22.77 -2.41
C ALA A 138 -9.88 23.64 -3.68
N THR A 139 -9.82 22.98 -4.84
CA THR A 139 -10.01 23.66 -6.13
C THR A 139 -11.40 24.28 -6.23
N ARG A 140 -12.48 23.57 -5.87
CA ARG A 140 -13.86 24.11 -5.86
C ARG A 140 -14.00 25.30 -4.90
N LEU A 141 -13.44 25.18 -3.70
CA LEU A 141 -13.46 26.26 -2.72
C LEU A 141 -12.69 27.50 -3.21
N SER A 142 -11.55 27.32 -3.88
CA SER A 142 -10.75 28.43 -4.38
C SER A 142 -11.44 29.29 -5.45
N ILE A 143 -12.44 28.74 -6.13
CA ILE A 143 -13.27 29.44 -7.12
C ILE A 143 -14.71 29.71 -6.62
N ASN A 144 -15.03 29.34 -5.38
CA ASN A 144 -16.35 29.57 -4.81
C ASN A 144 -16.67 31.05 -4.71
N SER A 145 -17.85 31.46 -5.19
CA SER A 145 -18.22 32.86 -5.27
C SER A 145 -18.32 33.54 -3.91
N ALA A 146 -18.79 32.87 -2.85
CA ALA A 146 -18.85 33.43 -1.52
C ALA A 146 -17.44 33.73 -0.98
N ILE A 147 -16.51 32.80 -1.11
CA ILE A 147 -15.12 32.92 -0.67
C ILE A 147 -14.41 34.02 -1.49
N THR A 148 -14.45 33.92 -2.81
CA THR A 148 -13.79 34.87 -3.69
C THR A 148 -14.32 36.29 -3.55
N SER A 149 -15.65 36.49 -3.44
CA SER A 149 -16.24 37.81 -3.21
C SER A 149 -15.77 38.43 -1.89
N TYR A 150 -15.71 37.64 -0.81
CA TYR A 150 -15.27 38.11 0.50
C TYR A 150 -13.78 38.46 0.55
N TYR A 151 -12.91 37.56 0.08
CA TYR A 151 -11.48 37.75 0.24
C TYR A 151 -10.80 38.52 -0.90
N THR A 152 -11.33 38.45 -2.13
CA THR A 152 -10.72 39.07 -3.32
C THR A 152 -11.48 40.27 -3.86
N GLY A 153 -12.74 40.46 -3.44
CA GLY A 153 -13.57 41.59 -3.85
C GLY A 153 -13.06 42.93 -3.34
N SER A 154 -13.37 43.97 -4.09
CA SER A 154 -13.07 45.35 -3.73
C SER A 154 -14.16 46.02 -2.86
N GLU A 155 -15.26 45.33 -2.62
CA GLU A 155 -16.39 45.83 -1.83
C GLU A 155 -16.07 45.84 -0.33
N VAL A 156 -16.83 46.63 0.41
CA VAL A 156 -16.74 46.66 1.87
C VAL A 156 -17.18 45.30 2.41
N LYS A 157 -16.28 44.62 3.11
CA LYS A 157 -16.49 43.29 3.69
C LYS A 157 -17.62 43.35 4.73
N SER A 158 -18.71 42.67 4.48
CA SER A 158 -19.86 42.62 5.38
C SER A 158 -19.87 41.28 6.18
N GLU A 159 -20.55 41.32 7.32
CA GLU A 159 -20.78 40.12 8.13
C GLU A 159 -21.63 39.08 7.37
N SER A 160 -22.54 39.52 6.50
CA SER A 160 -23.28 38.62 5.63
C SER A 160 -22.40 37.84 4.67
N MET A 161 -21.42 38.49 4.03
CA MET A 161 -20.47 37.80 3.13
C MET A 161 -19.61 36.78 3.90
N LEU A 162 -19.21 37.09 5.13
CA LEU A 162 -18.49 36.17 5.99
C LEU A 162 -19.37 34.96 6.37
N MET A 163 -20.65 35.18 6.62
CA MET A 163 -21.60 34.10 6.89
C MET A 163 -21.81 33.21 5.66
N ASP A 164 -21.90 33.78 4.46
CA ASP A 164 -21.99 33.01 3.21
C ASP A 164 -20.73 32.16 2.99
N THR A 165 -19.55 32.71 3.32
CA THR A 165 -18.30 31.96 3.34
C THR A 165 -18.34 30.78 4.32
N LYS A 166 -18.75 31.01 5.57
CA LYS A 166 -18.95 29.95 6.55
C LYS A 166 -19.86 28.83 6.04
N VAL A 167 -21.00 29.19 5.43
CA VAL A 167 -21.95 28.21 4.90
C VAL A 167 -21.29 27.38 3.78
N ALA A 168 -20.50 27.99 2.90
CA ALA A 168 -19.78 27.30 1.85
C ALA A 168 -18.80 26.27 2.45
N LEU A 169 -18.01 26.66 3.45
CA LEU A 169 -17.06 25.77 4.14
C LEU A 169 -17.77 24.63 4.88
N SER A 170 -18.86 24.96 5.62
CA SER A 170 -19.63 23.97 6.37
C SER A 170 -20.28 22.91 5.47
N ASN A 171 -20.72 23.29 4.28
CA ASN A 171 -21.30 22.34 3.33
C ASN A 171 -20.26 21.33 2.83
N GLU A 172 -19.05 21.76 2.52
CA GLU A 172 -17.98 20.87 2.07
C GLU A 172 -17.46 20.00 3.22
N SER A 173 -17.21 20.57 4.41
CA SER A 173 -16.75 19.82 5.59
C SER A 173 -17.75 18.74 6.03
N THR A 174 -19.06 19.01 5.92
CA THR A 174 -20.09 18.03 6.29
C THR A 174 -20.22 16.92 5.23
N ALA A 175 -19.87 17.20 3.98
CA ALA A 175 -19.99 16.26 2.88
C ALA A 175 -18.90 15.17 2.86
N ASP A 176 -17.76 15.43 3.48
CA ASP A 176 -16.62 14.52 3.47
C ASP A 176 -16.15 14.16 4.87
N LYS A 177 -16.03 12.86 5.13
CA LYS A 177 -15.62 12.31 6.43
C LYS A 177 -14.11 12.44 6.69
N PHE A 178 -13.31 12.63 5.67
CA PHE A 178 -11.87 12.84 5.80
C PHE A 178 -11.53 14.16 6.50
N ILE A 179 -12.42 15.14 6.43
CA ILE A 179 -12.14 16.51 6.82
C ILE A 179 -12.38 16.71 8.31
N ASP A 180 -11.41 17.30 8.98
CA ASP A 180 -11.54 17.83 10.32
C ASP A 180 -11.95 19.31 10.28
N HIS A 181 -11.09 20.16 9.71
CA HIS A 181 -11.33 21.57 9.58
C HIS A 181 -11.06 22.08 8.16
N ILE A 182 -11.75 23.15 7.80
CA ILE A 182 -11.47 23.95 6.61
C ILE A 182 -11.30 25.40 7.04
N ILE A 183 -10.11 25.94 6.84
CA ILE A 183 -9.75 27.31 7.22
C ILE A 183 -9.46 28.12 5.97
N VAL A 184 -10.02 29.32 5.89
CA VAL A 184 -9.66 30.30 4.86
C VAL A 184 -9.11 31.53 5.54
N CYS A 185 -7.88 31.92 5.17
CA CYS A 185 -7.24 33.13 5.66
C CYS A 185 -6.61 33.92 4.50
N ALA A 186 -6.61 35.22 4.59
CA ALA A 186 -6.06 36.10 3.56
C ALA A 186 -5.51 37.40 4.15
N LYS A 187 -4.68 38.10 3.36
CA LYS A 187 -4.12 39.42 3.70
C LYS A 187 -5.17 40.44 4.14
N SER A 188 -6.39 40.28 3.69
CA SER A 188 -7.50 41.16 4.02
C SER A 188 -8.76 40.36 4.30
N GLY A 189 -9.49 40.75 5.32
CA GLY A 189 -10.68 40.04 5.80
C GLY A 189 -10.41 39.22 7.04
N THR A 190 -11.50 38.84 7.69
CA THR A 190 -11.45 37.97 8.86
C THR A 190 -11.27 36.52 8.42
N ALA A 191 -10.34 35.79 9.01
CA ALA A 191 -10.21 34.35 8.76
C ALA A 191 -11.52 33.63 9.16
N CYS A 192 -11.87 32.60 8.44
CA CYS A 192 -13.11 31.86 8.61
C CYS A 192 -12.89 30.36 8.50
N SER A 193 -13.57 29.61 9.36
CA SER A 193 -13.69 28.16 9.21
C SER A 193 -15.15 27.74 9.03
N GLU A 194 -15.39 26.45 8.89
CA GLU A 194 -16.73 25.86 8.90
C GLU A 194 -17.49 26.15 10.21
N LYS A 195 -16.75 26.41 11.30
CA LYS A 195 -17.31 26.82 12.60
C LYS A 195 -17.67 28.31 12.65
N GLY A 196 -17.07 29.14 11.79
CA GLY A 196 -17.31 30.58 11.69
C GLY A 196 -16.07 31.45 11.67
N ALA A 197 -16.24 32.74 11.99
CA ALA A 197 -15.17 33.70 12.07
C ALA A 197 -14.11 33.31 13.12
N ILE A 198 -12.86 33.32 12.74
CA ILE A 198 -11.73 33.05 13.63
C ILE A 198 -11.23 34.39 14.16
N ARG A 199 -11.06 34.47 15.49
CA ARG A 199 -10.49 35.66 16.15
C ARG A 199 -8.97 35.54 16.13
N GLY A 200 -8.31 36.54 15.59
CA GLY A 200 -6.84 36.58 15.47
C GLY A 200 -6.38 36.71 14.04
N ASP A 201 -5.10 36.90 13.87
CA ASP A 201 -4.46 37.09 12.56
C ASP A 201 -3.84 35.78 12.07
N VAL A 202 -4.74 34.86 11.62
CA VAL A 202 -4.35 33.52 11.11
C VAL A 202 -3.42 33.65 9.91
N TYR A 203 -3.67 34.63 9.03
CA TYR A 203 -2.85 34.78 7.84
C TYR A 203 -1.39 35.12 8.17
N ASN A 204 -1.16 36.13 9.03
CA ASN A 204 0.20 36.51 9.39
C ASN A 204 0.85 35.43 10.27
N ALA A 205 0.10 34.81 11.19
CA ALA A 205 0.61 33.68 11.98
C ALA A 205 1.17 32.57 11.08
N PHE A 206 0.42 32.20 10.03
CA PHE A 206 0.87 31.18 9.09
C PHE A 206 2.07 31.62 8.26
N VAL A 207 2.02 32.79 7.59
CA VAL A 207 3.09 33.26 6.69
C VAL A 207 4.41 33.52 7.41
N GLU A 208 4.34 33.91 8.70
CA GLU A 208 5.53 34.15 9.53
C GLU A 208 6.12 32.86 10.13
N SER A 209 5.36 31.76 10.15
CA SER A 209 5.80 30.46 10.64
C SER A 209 6.86 29.82 9.72
N GLU A 210 7.51 28.77 10.18
CA GLU A 210 8.47 28.00 9.40
C GLU A 210 7.75 27.26 8.26
N GLU A 211 6.63 26.61 8.58
CA GLU A 211 5.80 25.88 7.63
C GLU A 211 5.24 26.80 6.54
N GLY A 212 4.73 27.97 6.93
CA GLY A 212 4.22 28.94 5.97
C GLY A 212 5.27 29.48 5.01
N LYS A 213 6.51 29.70 5.47
CA LYS A 213 7.65 30.10 4.62
C LYS A 213 8.03 28.98 3.64
N ASN A 214 8.03 27.73 4.10
CA ASN A 214 8.29 26.59 3.23
C ASN A 214 7.21 26.47 2.16
N VAL A 215 5.95 26.56 2.57
CA VAL A 215 4.82 26.58 1.64
C VAL A 215 4.94 27.73 0.64
N GLU A 216 5.23 28.97 1.07
CA GLU A 216 5.37 30.13 0.18
C GLU A 216 6.49 29.92 -0.85
N SER A 217 7.57 29.24 -0.48
CA SER A 217 8.71 28.98 -1.37
C SER A 217 8.43 27.91 -2.43
N GLU A 218 7.58 26.92 -2.13
CA GLU A 218 7.41 25.69 -2.95
C GLU A 218 6.06 25.60 -3.65
N ILE A 219 5.00 26.11 -3.01
CA ILE A 219 3.61 25.90 -3.49
C ILE A 219 3.33 26.56 -4.86
N GLY A 220 4.07 27.60 -5.22
CA GLY A 220 3.82 28.35 -6.45
C GLY A 220 2.40 28.92 -6.50
N MET A 221 1.57 28.39 -7.40
CA MET A 221 0.17 28.80 -7.59
C MET A 221 -0.80 27.61 -7.47
N GLY A 222 -0.39 26.56 -6.81
CA GLY A 222 -1.13 25.30 -6.66
C GLY A 222 -1.56 25.01 -5.24
N SER A 223 -1.42 23.73 -4.89
CA SER A 223 -1.67 23.18 -3.57
C SER A 223 -0.45 22.38 -3.11
N MET A 224 -0.28 22.24 -1.80
CA MET A 224 0.81 21.51 -1.17
C MET A 224 0.30 20.82 0.10
N TRP A 225 0.70 19.56 0.32
CA TRP A 225 0.46 18.86 1.55
C TRP A 225 1.52 19.20 2.59
N ILE A 226 1.10 19.41 3.84
CA ILE A 226 1.97 19.63 5.00
C ILE A 226 1.51 18.74 6.15
N SER A 227 2.41 18.39 7.05
CA SER A 227 2.08 17.53 8.19
C SER A 227 1.31 18.28 9.28
N SER A 228 1.68 19.53 9.56
CA SER A 228 1.10 20.31 10.65
C SER A 228 1.24 21.81 10.40
N HIS A 229 0.48 22.61 11.17
CA HIS A 229 0.51 24.07 11.14
C HIS A 229 0.34 24.68 12.56
N PRO A 230 1.31 24.47 13.47
CA PRO A 230 1.19 24.83 14.90
C PRO A 230 0.86 26.30 15.12
N ALA A 231 1.35 27.20 14.25
CA ALA A 231 1.07 28.63 14.35
C ALA A 231 -0.41 28.98 14.11
N ILE A 232 -1.08 28.22 13.27
CA ILE A 232 -2.54 28.34 13.07
C ILE A 232 -3.28 27.75 14.27
N ASP A 233 -2.86 26.60 14.76
CA ASP A 233 -3.47 25.91 15.90
C ASP A 233 -3.46 26.79 17.14
N GLU A 234 -2.35 27.50 17.40
CA GLU A 234 -2.26 28.47 18.53
C GLU A 234 -3.31 29.59 18.40
N VAL A 235 -3.53 30.12 17.18
CA VAL A 235 -4.50 31.19 16.96
C VAL A 235 -5.93 30.70 16.97
N THR A 236 -6.19 29.53 16.42
CA THR A 236 -7.53 28.95 16.29
C THR A 236 -7.99 28.24 17.56
N GLY A 237 -7.05 27.73 18.34
CA GLY A 237 -7.29 26.81 19.46
C GLY A 237 -7.70 25.42 19.01
N TYR A 238 -7.34 25.01 17.79
CA TYR A 238 -7.54 23.64 17.30
C TYR A 238 -6.45 22.73 17.86
N ASP A 239 -6.77 21.45 17.96
CA ASP A 239 -5.86 20.44 18.50
C ASP A 239 -5.08 19.80 17.35
N SER A 240 -3.75 19.90 17.37
CA SER A 240 -2.87 19.29 16.36
C SER A 240 -2.97 17.76 16.33
N ASP A 241 -3.48 17.11 17.37
CA ASP A 241 -3.65 15.65 17.41
C ASP A 241 -4.94 15.19 16.67
N GLU A 242 -5.88 16.11 16.39
CA GLU A 242 -7.12 15.78 15.71
C GLU A 242 -6.95 15.60 14.19
N TYR A 243 -5.91 16.19 13.59
CA TYR A 243 -5.59 16.02 12.17
C TYR A 243 -4.22 15.39 11.95
N ALA A 244 -4.08 14.61 10.88
CA ALA A 244 -2.85 13.91 10.51
C ALA A 244 -1.96 14.70 9.54
N LEU A 245 -2.59 15.43 8.62
CA LEU A 245 -1.95 16.27 7.60
C LEU A 245 -2.96 17.29 7.08
N SER A 246 -2.45 18.32 6.40
CA SER A 246 -3.27 19.40 5.87
C SER A 246 -2.92 19.70 4.41
N LEU A 247 -3.92 19.97 3.60
CA LEU A 247 -3.75 20.51 2.25
C LEU A 247 -3.81 22.03 2.28
N VAL A 248 -2.75 22.69 1.91
CA VAL A 248 -2.70 24.15 1.72
C VAL A 248 -2.87 24.47 0.26
N THR A 249 -3.86 25.32 -0.07
CA THR A 249 -4.14 25.77 -1.44
C THR A 249 -4.11 27.28 -1.52
N VAL A 250 -3.44 27.82 -2.55
CA VAL A 250 -3.35 29.26 -2.75
C VAL A 250 -4.69 29.83 -3.19
N LEU A 251 -5.21 30.79 -2.42
CA LEU A 251 -6.38 31.61 -2.81
C LEU A 251 -5.93 32.76 -3.70
N LYS A 252 -6.52 32.88 -4.90
CA LYS A 252 -6.14 33.85 -5.93
C LYS A 252 -7.24 34.86 -6.18
N ASN A 253 -6.83 36.07 -6.51
CA ASN A 253 -7.75 37.09 -7.02
C ASN A 253 -7.95 36.95 -8.54
N ASN A 254 -8.83 37.79 -9.10
CA ASN A 254 -9.15 37.84 -10.54
C ASN A 254 -7.90 38.16 -11.43
N SER A 255 -6.84 38.70 -10.86
CA SER A 255 -5.57 38.98 -11.55
C SER A 255 -4.58 37.83 -11.40
N ASN A 256 -5.00 36.68 -10.93
CA ASN A 256 -4.19 35.49 -10.65
C ASN A 256 -3.05 35.73 -9.65
N LYS A 257 -3.25 36.65 -8.69
CA LYS A 257 -2.28 36.92 -7.62
C LYS A 257 -2.74 36.24 -6.34
N SER A 258 -1.78 35.65 -5.60
CA SER A 258 -2.05 35.11 -4.27
C SER A 258 -2.54 36.20 -3.32
N VAL A 259 -3.65 35.97 -2.65
CA VAL A 259 -4.23 36.85 -1.63
C VAL A 259 -4.36 36.17 -0.28
N GLY A 260 -4.26 34.85 -0.22
CA GLY A 260 -4.38 34.07 0.98
C GLY A 260 -4.27 32.57 0.72
N TYR A 261 -4.76 31.78 1.66
CA TYR A 261 -4.72 30.33 1.65
C TYR A 261 -6.05 29.74 2.08
N ILE A 262 -6.33 28.55 1.53
CA ILE A 262 -7.35 27.62 2.00
C ILE A 262 -6.58 26.44 2.56
N ILE A 263 -6.86 26.05 3.80
CA ILE A 263 -6.22 24.96 4.51
C ILE A 263 -7.30 23.95 4.86
N ILE A 264 -7.08 22.69 4.54
CA ILE A 264 -8.02 21.60 4.77
C ILE A 264 -7.32 20.52 5.57
N ASP A 265 -7.78 20.30 6.78
CA ASP A 265 -7.22 19.35 7.73
C ASP A 265 -7.88 17.98 7.58
N VAL A 266 -7.06 16.94 7.52
CA VAL A 266 -7.47 15.55 7.37
C VAL A 266 -7.50 14.88 8.73
N LYS A 267 -8.64 14.33 9.12
CA LYS A 267 -8.83 13.67 10.43
C LYS A 267 -7.85 12.53 10.68
N THR A 268 -7.10 12.60 11.79
CA THR A 268 -6.30 11.48 12.31
C THR A 268 -7.16 10.25 12.54
N SER A 269 -8.29 10.41 13.24
CA SER A 269 -9.18 9.30 13.57
C SER A 269 -9.72 8.58 12.33
N PHE A 270 -9.93 9.29 11.22
CA PHE A 270 -10.41 8.67 9.99
C PHE A 270 -9.33 7.81 9.32
N ILE A 271 -8.06 8.28 9.27
CA ILE A 271 -6.93 7.47 8.79
C ILE A 271 -6.76 6.25 9.68
N GLN A 272 -6.82 6.44 11.01
CA GLN A 272 -6.74 5.34 11.98
C GLN A 272 -7.84 4.30 11.76
N ASP A 273 -9.10 4.73 11.58
CA ASP A 273 -10.22 3.83 11.28
C ASP A 273 -9.99 3.01 9.99
N ILE A 274 -9.41 3.61 8.97
CA ILE A 274 -9.06 2.90 7.72
C ILE A 274 -8.01 1.82 8.00
N LEU A 275 -6.95 2.17 8.74
CA LEU A 275 -5.89 1.25 9.10
C LEU A 275 -6.43 0.10 9.98
N ASP A 276 -7.25 0.41 10.96
CA ASP A 276 -7.83 -0.57 11.89
C ASP A 276 -8.75 -1.56 11.18
N ASN A 277 -9.55 -1.08 10.23
CA ASN A 277 -10.47 -1.91 9.45
C ASN A 277 -9.79 -2.71 8.33
N ALA A 278 -8.54 -2.43 8.01
CA ALA A 278 -7.80 -3.18 7.00
C ALA A 278 -7.53 -4.62 7.47
N GLN A 279 -8.09 -5.59 6.76
CA GLN A 279 -7.93 -7.01 7.05
C GLN A 279 -6.63 -7.53 6.43
N ILE A 280 -5.52 -7.45 7.18
CA ILE A 280 -4.23 -8.01 6.76
C ILE A 280 -3.93 -9.29 7.55
N SER A 281 -3.81 -9.18 8.87
CA SER A 281 -3.57 -10.27 9.81
C SER A 281 -3.93 -9.80 11.22
N ASP A 282 -4.34 -10.69 12.11
CA ASP A 282 -4.73 -10.36 13.50
C ASP A 282 -3.57 -9.72 14.29
N ASN A 283 -2.32 -10.02 13.91
CA ASN A 283 -1.11 -9.50 14.58
C ASN A 283 -0.36 -8.47 13.70
N SER A 284 -1.02 -7.84 12.73
CA SER A 284 -0.38 -6.85 11.88
C SER A 284 -0.38 -5.47 12.55
N ILE A 285 0.77 -4.81 12.54
CA ILE A 285 0.89 -3.39 12.84
C ILE A 285 0.79 -2.63 11.52
N LYS A 286 -0.09 -1.64 11.47
CA LYS A 286 -0.31 -0.85 10.26
C LYS A 286 -0.04 0.61 10.59
N GLY A 287 0.58 1.33 9.66
CA GLY A 287 0.92 2.73 9.85
C GLY A 287 0.82 3.50 8.54
N PHE A 288 0.41 4.75 8.67
CA PHE A 288 0.53 5.78 7.66
C PHE A 288 1.61 6.75 8.15
N VAL A 289 2.69 6.89 7.39
CA VAL A 289 3.86 7.69 7.77
C VAL A 289 3.99 8.83 6.79
N LEU A 290 4.12 10.05 7.32
CA LEU A 290 4.29 11.25 6.53
C LEU A 290 5.78 11.53 6.23
N GLU A 291 6.03 12.48 5.35
CA GLU A 291 7.37 12.82 4.88
C GLU A 291 8.27 13.37 5.99
N ASP A 292 7.71 14.10 6.96
CA ASP A 292 8.43 14.61 8.13
C ASP A 292 8.68 13.55 9.22
N GLY A 293 8.17 12.33 9.03
CA GLY A 293 8.30 11.22 9.96
C GLY A 293 7.18 11.11 10.99
N SER A 294 6.22 12.01 11.01
CA SER A 294 5.00 11.83 11.79
C SER A 294 4.20 10.64 11.27
N GLN A 295 3.45 9.97 12.15
CA GLN A 295 2.80 8.72 11.80
C GLN A 295 1.46 8.54 12.50
N VAL A 296 0.52 7.91 11.79
CA VAL A 296 -0.74 7.39 12.34
C VAL A 296 -0.68 5.87 12.36
N LEU A 297 -0.89 5.25 13.51
CA LEU A 297 -0.79 3.80 13.69
C LEU A 297 -2.15 3.18 13.98
N SER A 298 -2.30 1.91 13.60
CA SER A 298 -3.43 1.09 14.04
C SER A 298 -3.16 0.48 15.41
N GLY A 299 -4.16 0.47 16.28
CA GLY A 299 -4.07 -0.15 17.61
C GLY A 299 -3.09 0.54 18.57
N ASP A 300 -2.73 -0.16 19.65
CA ASP A 300 -1.85 0.34 20.73
C ASP A 300 -0.36 0.02 20.45
N SER A 301 0.14 0.33 19.26
CA SER A 301 1.55 0.08 18.91
C SER A 301 2.40 1.32 19.14
N ASP A 302 3.56 1.14 19.78
CA ASP A 302 4.55 2.20 20.03
C ASP A 302 5.69 2.21 18.98
N ILE A 303 5.57 1.44 17.90
CA ILE A 303 6.61 1.39 16.87
C ILE A 303 6.78 2.76 16.22
N LYS A 304 8.05 3.17 16.08
CA LYS A 304 8.42 4.28 15.23
C LYS A 304 9.03 3.73 13.95
N PHE A 305 8.25 3.69 12.87
CA PHE A 305 8.72 3.16 11.60
C PHE A 305 9.97 3.88 11.11
N THR A 306 10.03 5.20 11.27
CA THR A 306 11.18 6.03 10.87
C THR A 306 12.50 5.64 11.54
N ASP A 307 12.45 5.03 12.73
CA ASP A 307 13.64 4.60 13.47
C ASP A 307 14.09 3.19 13.05
N THR A 308 13.40 2.54 12.11
CA THR A 308 13.72 1.18 11.68
C THR A 308 14.52 1.15 10.39
N ASP A 309 15.53 0.26 10.33
CA ASP A 309 16.36 0.10 9.13
C ASP A 309 15.56 -0.30 7.89
N PHE A 310 14.56 -1.17 8.07
CA PHE A 310 13.75 -1.66 6.96
C PHE A 310 12.85 -0.57 6.35
N TYR A 311 12.38 0.38 7.14
CA TYR A 311 11.66 1.55 6.62
C TYR A 311 12.60 2.49 5.87
N GLN A 312 13.79 2.76 6.43
CA GLN A 312 14.78 3.62 5.78
C GLN A 312 15.27 3.02 4.44
N GLU A 313 15.46 1.70 4.39
CA GLU A 313 15.79 1.01 3.14
C GLU A 313 14.65 1.11 2.11
N ALA A 314 13.40 0.97 2.56
CA ALA A 314 12.23 1.14 1.69
C ALA A 314 12.15 2.57 1.16
N LEU A 315 12.39 3.58 2.02
CA LEU A 315 12.35 4.99 1.65
C LEU A 315 13.46 5.35 0.65
N ALA A 316 14.66 4.79 0.81
CA ALA A 316 15.79 5.01 -0.10
C ALA A 316 15.65 4.27 -1.45
N GLY A 317 14.79 3.27 -1.53
CA GLY A 317 14.55 2.47 -2.74
C GLY A 317 13.76 3.25 -3.81
N GLU A 318 13.87 2.82 -5.06
CA GLU A 318 13.14 3.40 -6.20
C GLU A 318 11.72 2.82 -6.36
N ASN A 319 11.41 1.73 -5.66
CA ASN A 319 10.13 1.04 -5.78
C ASN A 319 9.04 1.78 -5.00
N LEU A 320 7.89 1.99 -5.61
CA LEU A 320 6.72 2.56 -4.95
C LEU A 320 6.04 1.55 -4.01
N GLN A 321 6.19 0.26 -4.25
CA GLN A 321 5.62 -0.82 -3.44
C GLN A 321 6.66 -1.92 -3.24
N GLY A 322 6.58 -2.61 -2.11
CA GLY A 322 7.45 -3.75 -1.85
C GLY A 322 7.09 -4.52 -0.59
N SER A 323 7.71 -5.71 -0.49
CA SER A 323 7.66 -6.54 0.72
C SER A 323 9.03 -7.13 1.01
N LYS A 324 9.35 -7.31 2.29
CA LYS A 324 10.61 -7.87 2.78
C LYS A 324 10.40 -8.56 4.11
N GLU A 325 11.02 -9.74 4.29
CA GLU A 325 11.13 -10.36 5.61
C GLU A 325 12.12 -9.55 6.46
N VAL A 326 11.72 -9.17 7.66
CA VAL A 326 12.51 -8.34 8.60
C VAL A 326 12.45 -8.95 9.99
N SER A 327 13.50 -8.73 10.78
CA SER A 327 13.52 -9.12 12.20
C SER A 327 13.40 -7.84 13.04
N TYR A 328 12.40 -7.79 13.90
CA TYR A 328 12.14 -6.66 14.79
C TYR A 328 11.82 -7.18 16.20
N GLU A 329 12.50 -6.64 17.22
CA GLU A 329 12.36 -7.06 18.65
C GLU A 329 12.48 -8.57 18.90
N GLY A 330 13.28 -9.26 18.05
CA GLY A 330 13.55 -10.71 18.19
C GLY A 330 12.48 -11.62 17.59
N ALA A 331 11.54 -11.07 16.84
CA ALA A 331 10.57 -11.82 16.03
C ALA A 331 10.73 -11.48 14.53
N ASP A 332 10.33 -12.41 13.68
CA ASP A 332 10.37 -12.24 12.23
C ASP A 332 9.01 -11.77 11.72
N TYR A 333 9.02 -10.72 10.91
CA TYR A 333 7.84 -10.10 10.32
C TYR A 333 7.97 -9.99 8.81
N LEU A 334 6.84 -9.92 8.14
CA LEU A 334 6.76 -9.48 6.76
C LEU A 334 6.45 -7.98 6.75
N PHE A 335 7.42 -7.17 6.42
CA PHE A 335 7.23 -5.73 6.18
C PHE A 335 6.76 -5.52 4.74
N THR A 336 5.63 -4.82 4.59
CA THR A 336 5.03 -4.50 3.29
C THR A 336 4.68 -3.01 3.27
N TYR A 337 5.01 -2.33 2.18
CA TYR A 337 4.79 -0.90 2.05
C TYR A 337 4.26 -0.52 0.68
N SER A 338 3.58 0.63 0.62
CA SER A 338 3.25 1.36 -0.59
C SER A 338 3.38 2.86 -0.35
N ARG A 339 3.75 3.63 -1.39
CA ARG A 339 3.88 5.10 -1.35
C ARG A 339 2.73 5.72 -2.13
N ILE A 340 2.14 6.75 -1.57
CA ILE A 340 1.05 7.53 -2.16
C ILE A 340 1.63 8.77 -2.80
#